data_e7097f00aaf41b52516b6488290cf4d4
#
_entry.id   e7097f00aaf41b52516b6488290cf4d4
#
_cell.length_a   1.000
_cell.length_b   1.000
_cell.length_c   1.000
_cell.angle_alpha   90.00
_cell.angle_beta   90.00
_cell.angle_gamma   90.00
#
_symmetry.space_group_name_H-M   'P 1'
#
loop_
_entity.id
_entity.type
_entity.pdbx_description
1 polymer ?
#
loop_
_entity_poly.entity_id
_entity_poly.type
_entity_poly.pdbx_seq_one_letter_code
_entity_poly.pdbx_strand_id
1 'polypeptide(L)'
;DAVAATEDIKSRLSQFGGTDLLAVGGDSAGGNLSAVTAQSVPDLAAQFLIYPTVDVHGDYPSRTDNAKGYFLDMETMAWFINHYAPALPEDEALSPLRGRFEGLPPAVVLTAEFDPLRDEGASYAAALRDAGVSVVHRDYAGMIHGFMDMDMISVAAKAARDDGIAELSKLLATLR
;
A
#
# COMPACT_ATOMS: atom_id res chain seq x y z
N ASP A 1 7.20 -12.15 8.96
CA ASP A 1 6.89 -11.58 10.28
C ASP A 1 5.53 -10.87 10.29
N ALA A 2 5.18 -10.00 9.30
CA ALA A 2 3.92 -9.24 9.25
C ALA A 2 2.69 -10.17 9.27
N VAL A 3 2.68 -11.22 8.44
CA VAL A 3 1.61 -12.23 8.40
C VAL A 3 1.42 -12.87 9.78
N ALA A 4 2.50 -13.40 10.38
CA ALA A 4 2.42 -14.06 11.68
C ALA A 4 1.94 -13.11 12.79
N ALA A 5 2.39 -11.85 12.77
CA ALA A 5 1.93 -10.84 13.73
C ALA A 5 0.44 -10.53 13.54
N THR A 6 -0.04 -10.45 12.31
CA THR A 6 -1.45 -10.21 12.02
C THR A 6 -2.33 -11.40 12.44
N GLU A 7 -1.88 -12.63 12.21
CA GLU A 7 -2.58 -13.83 12.66
C GLU A 7 -2.67 -13.91 14.19
N ASP A 8 -1.58 -13.59 14.89
CA ASP A 8 -1.56 -13.53 16.36
C ASP A 8 -2.52 -12.47 16.90
N ILE A 9 -2.50 -11.24 16.35
CA ILE A 9 -3.44 -10.17 16.72
C ILE A 9 -4.87 -10.60 16.44
N LYS A 10 -5.15 -11.18 15.26
CA LYS A 10 -6.48 -11.66 14.87
C LYS A 10 -7.03 -12.70 15.88
N SER A 11 -6.18 -13.63 16.32
CA SER A 11 -6.55 -14.66 17.28
C SER A 11 -6.89 -14.11 18.68
N ARG A 12 -6.43 -12.92 19.00
CA ARG A 12 -6.54 -12.26 20.31
C ARG A 12 -7.22 -10.89 20.25
N LEU A 13 -7.99 -10.63 19.19
CA LEU A 13 -8.54 -9.30 18.90
C LEU A 13 -9.30 -8.68 20.06
N SER A 14 -10.05 -9.50 20.83
CA SER A 14 -10.78 -9.07 22.02
C SER A 14 -9.89 -8.51 23.14
N GLN A 15 -8.60 -8.90 23.21
CA GLN A 15 -7.66 -8.41 24.22
C GLN A 15 -7.21 -6.99 23.94
N PHE A 16 -7.36 -6.51 22.71
CA PHE A 16 -6.98 -5.14 22.30
C PHE A 16 -8.13 -4.13 22.45
N GLY A 17 -9.29 -4.56 22.96
CA GLY A 17 -10.45 -3.68 23.20
C GLY A 17 -11.09 -3.12 21.92
N GLY A 18 -10.76 -3.69 20.78
CA GLY A 18 -11.31 -3.33 19.48
C GLY A 18 -12.67 -3.96 19.18
N THR A 19 -13.20 -3.65 18.02
CA THR A 19 -14.32 -4.36 17.41
C THR A 19 -13.83 -5.69 16.82
N ASP A 20 -14.72 -6.52 16.26
CA ASP A 20 -14.34 -7.75 15.56
C ASP A 20 -13.70 -7.49 14.17
N LEU A 21 -13.43 -6.22 13.83
CA LEU A 21 -12.84 -5.81 12.57
C LEU A 21 -11.34 -5.61 12.72
N LEU A 22 -10.56 -6.28 11.88
CA LEU A 22 -9.11 -6.10 11.74
C LEU A 22 -8.79 -5.64 10.34
N ALA A 23 -8.13 -4.51 10.20
CA ALA A 23 -7.59 -4.01 8.93
C ALA A 23 -6.07 -4.03 8.97
N VAL A 24 -5.44 -4.07 7.81
CA VAL A 24 -4.01 -3.89 7.63
C VAL A 24 -3.73 -2.60 6.88
N GLY A 25 -2.62 -1.95 7.16
CA GLY A 25 -2.24 -0.75 6.45
C GLY A 25 -0.77 -0.41 6.64
N GLY A 26 -0.23 0.29 5.66
CA GLY A 26 1.15 0.72 5.68
C GLY A 26 1.50 1.56 4.46
N ASP A 27 2.63 2.22 4.57
CA ASP A 27 3.19 3.07 3.54
C ASP A 27 4.43 2.43 2.88
N SER A 28 4.66 2.69 1.62
CA SER A 28 5.85 2.26 0.88
C SER A 28 6.12 0.74 1.01
N ALA A 29 7.21 0.34 1.63
CA ALA A 29 7.50 -1.05 1.97
C ALA A 29 6.46 -1.64 2.95
N GLY A 30 5.91 -0.83 3.87
CA GLY A 30 4.78 -1.22 4.72
C GLY A 30 3.51 -1.47 3.93
N GLY A 31 3.30 -0.74 2.84
CA GLY A 31 2.24 -0.99 1.86
C GLY A 31 2.39 -2.34 1.17
N ASN A 32 3.63 -2.73 0.81
CA ASN A 32 3.94 -4.08 0.30
C ASN A 32 3.57 -5.14 1.33
N LEU A 33 4.09 -5.01 2.55
CA LEU A 33 3.81 -5.96 3.64
C LEU A 33 2.30 -6.08 3.92
N SER A 34 1.56 -4.97 3.83
CA SER A 34 0.10 -4.96 4.01
C SER A 34 -0.62 -5.68 2.87
N ALA A 35 -0.21 -5.48 1.62
CA ALA A 35 -0.77 -6.16 0.46
C ALA A 35 -0.53 -7.69 0.53
N VAL A 36 0.70 -8.11 0.85
CA VAL A 36 1.05 -9.53 1.05
C VAL A 36 0.27 -10.13 2.22
N THR A 37 0.12 -9.39 3.31
CA THR A 37 -0.66 -9.84 4.47
C THR A 37 -2.13 -10.00 4.10
N ALA A 38 -2.70 -9.08 3.31
CA ALA A 38 -4.08 -9.19 2.83
C ALA A 38 -4.30 -10.42 1.94
N GLN A 39 -3.29 -10.82 1.16
CA GLN A 39 -3.34 -12.05 0.34
C GLN A 39 -3.16 -13.34 1.16
N SER A 40 -2.54 -13.25 2.34
CA SER A 40 -2.16 -14.41 3.16
C SER A 40 -3.13 -14.67 4.31
N VAL A 41 -3.69 -13.61 4.91
CA VAL A 41 -4.57 -13.70 6.09
C VAL A 41 -6.02 -13.47 5.66
N PRO A 42 -6.90 -14.46 5.74
CA PRO A 42 -8.31 -14.32 5.35
C PRO A 42 -9.08 -13.38 6.29
N ASP A 43 -10.26 -12.96 5.88
CA ASP A 43 -11.25 -12.22 6.68
C ASP A 43 -10.70 -10.93 7.31
N LEU A 44 -9.78 -10.27 6.67
CA LEU A 44 -9.42 -8.90 7.01
C LEU A 44 -10.53 -7.95 6.54
N ALA A 45 -10.80 -6.93 7.34
CA ALA A 45 -11.88 -5.99 7.09
C ALA A 45 -11.55 -4.98 5.97
N ALA A 46 -10.30 -4.55 5.89
CA ALA A 46 -9.84 -3.58 4.90
C ALA A 46 -8.31 -3.63 4.74
N GLN A 47 -7.83 -3.07 3.61
CA GLN A 47 -6.42 -2.75 3.39
C GLN A 47 -6.26 -1.27 3.05
N PHE A 48 -5.28 -0.61 3.69
CA PHE A 48 -4.93 0.79 3.47
C PHE A 48 -3.49 0.89 2.97
N LEU A 49 -3.32 1.11 1.68
CA LEU A 49 -2.05 1.04 0.99
C LEU A 49 -1.62 2.43 0.55
N ILE A 50 -0.55 2.94 1.11
CA ILE A 50 -0.07 4.30 0.92
C ILE A 50 1.20 4.24 0.07
N TYR A 51 1.15 4.79 -1.15
CA TYR A 51 2.21 4.72 -2.17
C TYR A 51 3.00 3.39 -2.14
N PRO A 52 2.29 2.24 -2.23
CA PRO A 52 2.89 0.94 -1.96
C PRO A 52 3.85 0.52 -3.07
N THR A 53 4.95 -0.18 -2.71
CA THR A 53 5.68 -0.97 -3.70
C THR A 53 5.00 -2.32 -3.85
N VAL A 54 4.58 -2.67 -5.06
CA VAL A 54 3.77 -3.88 -5.30
C VAL A 54 4.23 -4.73 -6.48
N ASP A 55 5.23 -4.27 -7.23
CA ASP A 55 5.84 -5.03 -8.34
C ASP A 55 7.31 -4.66 -8.54
N VAL A 56 8.21 -5.33 -7.84
CA VAL A 56 9.66 -5.04 -7.94
C VAL A 56 10.27 -5.32 -9.32
N HIS A 57 9.60 -6.12 -10.15
CA HIS A 57 10.07 -6.52 -11.48
C HIS A 57 9.42 -5.71 -12.62
N GLY A 58 8.42 -4.88 -12.32
CA GLY A 58 7.67 -4.15 -13.34
C GLY A 58 8.48 -3.04 -14.00
N ASP A 59 8.16 -2.77 -15.24
CA ASP A 59 8.65 -1.61 -16.00
C ASP A 59 7.49 -0.62 -16.16
N TYR A 60 7.62 0.54 -15.50
CA TYR A 60 6.58 1.55 -15.43
C TYR A 60 7.11 2.91 -15.87
N PRO A 61 6.33 3.71 -16.62
CA PRO A 61 6.70 5.08 -16.99
C PRO A 61 7.12 5.92 -15.78
N SER A 62 6.42 5.82 -14.65
CA SER A 62 6.76 6.58 -13.44
C SER A 62 8.16 6.29 -12.89
N ARG A 63 8.69 5.09 -13.11
CA ARG A 63 10.07 4.72 -12.73
C ARG A 63 11.14 5.41 -13.57
N THR A 64 10.77 5.88 -14.78
CA THR A 64 11.64 6.69 -15.66
C THR A 64 11.41 8.17 -15.41
N ASP A 65 10.16 8.61 -15.43
CA ASP A 65 9.78 10.03 -15.33
C ASP A 65 10.14 10.62 -13.96
N ASN A 66 10.00 9.83 -12.90
CA ASN A 66 10.26 10.21 -11.52
C ASN A 66 11.52 9.54 -10.93
N ALA A 67 12.44 9.07 -11.80
CA ALA A 67 13.63 8.31 -11.41
C ALA A 67 14.52 9.05 -10.41
N LYS A 68 14.51 10.39 -10.41
CA LYS A 68 15.41 11.21 -9.60
C LYS A 68 14.84 12.59 -9.32
N GLY A 69 15.15 13.12 -8.13
CA GLY A 69 14.84 14.52 -7.79
C GLY A 69 13.53 14.71 -7.01
N TYR A 70 12.82 13.64 -6.71
CA TYR A 70 11.52 13.67 -6.01
C TYR A 70 11.52 12.89 -4.69
N PHE A 71 12.58 13.01 -3.90
CA PHE A 71 12.79 12.38 -2.59
C PHE A 71 13.17 10.89 -2.71
N LEU A 72 12.27 10.01 -3.10
CA LEU A 72 12.60 8.63 -3.45
C LEU A 72 13.16 8.59 -4.88
N ASP A 73 14.30 7.97 -5.07
CA ASP A 73 14.89 7.74 -6.38
C ASP A 73 15.13 6.24 -6.67
N MET A 74 15.34 5.93 -7.94
CA MET A 74 15.51 4.54 -8.40
C MET A 74 16.81 3.91 -7.89
N GLU A 75 17.85 4.70 -7.61
CA GLU A 75 19.10 4.20 -7.04
C GLU A 75 18.89 3.74 -5.59
N THR A 76 18.19 4.53 -4.81
CA THR A 76 17.80 4.20 -3.43
C THR A 76 16.88 2.97 -3.40
N MET A 77 15.91 2.87 -4.32
CA MET A 77 15.05 1.70 -4.44
C MET A 77 15.87 0.43 -4.72
N ALA A 78 16.80 0.49 -5.68
CA ALA A 78 17.66 -0.64 -6.00
C ALA A 78 18.51 -1.05 -4.79
N TRP A 79 19.00 -0.08 -4.01
CA TRP A 79 19.74 -0.35 -2.79
C TRP A 79 18.89 -1.09 -1.75
N PHE A 80 17.66 -0.64 -1.49
CA PHE A 80 16.74 -1.32 -0.57
C PHE A 80 16.44 -2.74 -1.02
N ILE A 81 16.09 -2.93 -2.30
CA ILE A 81 15.75 -4.25 -2.85
C ILE A 81 16.93 -5.22 -2.74
N ASN A 82 18.15 -4.77 -3.08
CA ASN A 82 19.35 -5.60 -2.98
C ASN A 82 19.68 -6.04 -1.53
N HIS A 83 19.28 -5.25 -0.53
CA HIS A 83 19.48 -5.63 0.89
C HIS A 83 18.33 -6.51 1.41
N TYR A 84 17.12 -6.26 0.96
CA TYR A 84 15.95 -7.02 1.39
C TYR A 84 15.87 -8.41 0.74
N ALA A 85 16.13 -8.46 -0.56
CA ALA A 85 16.04 -9.69 -1.35
C ALA A 85 17.20 -9.81 -2.36
N PRO A 86 18.43 -10.08 -1.91
CA PRO A 86 19.63 -10.04 -2.75
C PRO A 86 19.62 -11.05 -3.91
N ALA A 87 18.82 -12.10 -3.83
CA ALA A 87 18.67 -13.09 -4.89
C ALA A 87 17.50 -12.80 -5.83
N LEU A 88 16.68 -11.76 -5.54
CA LEU A 88 15.47 -11.41 -6.27
C LEU A 88 14.68 -12.64 -6.75
N PRO A 89 14.24 -13.52 -5.85
CA PRO A 89 13.38 -14.60 -6.24
C PRO A 89 12.11 -14.02 -6.87
N GLU A 90 11.55 -14.70 -7.87
CA GLU A 90 10.20 -14.41 -8.37
C GLU A 90 9.18 -14.84 -7.30
N ASP A 91 9.18 -14.13 -6.18
CA ASP A 91 8.31 -14.39 -5.05
C ASP A 91 7.16 -13.38 -5.08
N GLU A 92 5.94 -13.88 -5.03
CA GLU A 92 4.73 -13.06 -4.93
C GLU A 92 4.79 -12.11 -3.72
N ALA A 93 5.53 -12.48 -2.66
CA ALA A 93 5.77 -11.62 -1.50
C ALA A 93 6.59 -10.35 -1.82
N LEU A 94 7.38 -10.34 -2.90
CA LEU A 94 8.06 -9.14 -3.37
C LEU A 94 7.20 -8.34 -4.35
N SER A 95 6.31 -9.01 -5.07
CA SER A 95 5.45 -8.42 -6.10
C SER A 95 4.01 -8.87 -5.92
N PRO A 96 3.30 -8.42 -4.88
CA PRO A 96 1.91 -8.82 -4.64
C PRO A 96 0.96 -8.49 -5.80
N LEU A 97 1.36 -7.63 -6.74
CA LEU A 97 0.62 -7.42 -8.00
C LEU A 97 0.56 -8.68 -8.87
N ARG A 98 1.46 -9.64 -8.67
CA ARG A 98 1.50 -10.94 -9.38
C ARG A 98 0.78 -12.07 -8.64
N GLY A 99 0.31 -11.79 -7.42
CA GLY A 99 -0.41 -12.72 -6.58
C GLY A 99 -1.89 -12.83 -6.92
N ARG A 100 -2.68 -13.34 -5.98
CA ARG A 100 -4.13 -13.55 -6.15
C ARG A 100 -4.93 -12.39 -5.59
N PHE A 101 -6.03 -12.04 -6.25
CA PHE A 101 -6.88 -10.90 -5.91
C PHE A 101 -8.30 -11.30 -5.45
N GLU A 102 -8.73 -12.53 -5.73
CA GLU A 102 -10.07 -12.99 -5.40
C GLU A 102 -10.28 -13.04 -3.90
N GLY A 103 -11.36 -12.41 -3.45
CA GLY A 103 -11.77 -12.42 -2.04
C GLY A 103 -10.93 -11.54 -1.13
N LEU A 104 -10.09 -10.66 -1.69
CA LEU A 104 -9.33 -9.70 -0.90
C LEU A 104 -10.26 -8.66 -0.25
N PRO A 105 -9.87 -8.11 0.92
CA PRO A 105 -10.64 -7.09 1.60
C PRO A 105 -10.70 -5.79 0.78
N PRO A 106 -11.78 -5.00 0.97
CA PRO A 106 -11.88 -3.65 0.39
C PRO A 106 -10.62 -2.83 0.64
N ALA A 107 -10.27 -1.97 -0.32
CA ALA A 107 -9.01 -1.23 -0.30
C ALA A 107 -9.18 0.28 -0.44
N VAL A 108 -8.33 1.01 0.27
CA VAL A 108 -7.97 2.39 -0.08
C VAL A 108 -6.50 2.38 -0.50
N VAL A 109 -6.24 2.82 -1.73
CA VAL A 109 -4.89 2.91 -2.31
C VAL A 109 -4.59 4.37 -2.62
N LEU A 110 -3.51 4.88 -2.07
CA LEU A 110 -3.04 6.24 -2.29
C LEU A 110 -1.76 6.22 -3.11
N THR A 111 -1.67 7.07 -4.12
CA THR A 111 -0.45 7.29 -4.92
C THR A 111 -0.10 8.77 -4.95
N ALA A 112 1.12 9.10 -5.35
CA ALA A 112 1.61 10.46 -5.48
C ALA A 112 2.08 10.72 -6.91
N GLU A 113 1.78 11.89 -7.47
CA GLU A 113 2.08 12.24 -8.86
C GLU A 113 3.57 12.08 -9.20
N PHE A 114 4.45 12.59 -8.32
CA PHE A 114 5.90 12.58 -8.51
C PHE A 114 6.57 11.46 -7.69
N ASP A 115 6.14 10.22 -7.94
CA ASP A 115 6.62 9.03 -7.24
C ASP A 115 6.98 7.93 -8.26
N PRO A 116 8.16 7.33 -8.21
CA PRO A 116 8.47 6.17 -9.06
C PRO A 116 7.49 5.00 -8.86
N LEU A 117 6.84 4.87 -7.70
CA LEU A 117 5.87 3.81 -7.38
C LEU A 117 4.43 4.12 -7.83
N ARG A 118 4.15 5.31 -8.42
CA ARG A 118 2.81 5.75 -8.82
C ARG A 118 2.09 4.72 -9.67
N ASP A 119 2.69 4.30 -10.76
CA ASP A 119 2.02 3.48 -11.78
C ASP A 119 1.82 2.04 -11.33
N GLU A 120 2.73 1.47 -10.55
CA GLU A 120 2.54 0.13 -9.97
C GLU A 120 1.42 0.15 -8.90
N GLY A 121 1.34 1.19 -8.07
CA GLY A 121 0.24 1.38 -7.11
C GLY A 121 -1.11 1.52 -7.80
N ALA A 122 -1.17 2.30 -8.88
CA ALA A 122 -2.37 2.43 -9.72
C ALA A 122 -2.77 1.09 -10.37
N SER A 123 -1.78 0.31 -10.85
CA SER A 123 -1.99 -1.02 -11.43
C SER A 123 -2.54 -2.00 -10.40
N TYR A 124 -2.05 -1.96 -9.16
CA TYR A 124 -2.59 -2.78 -8.06
C TYR A 124 -4.05 -2.44 -7.75
N ALA A 125 -4.37 -1.14 -7.69
CA ALA A 125 -5.75 -0.70 -7.51
C ALA A 125 -6.67 -1.13 -8.66
N ALA A 126 -6.17 -1.16 -9.89
CA ALA A 126 -6.91 -1.67 -11.06
C ALA A 126 -7.13 -3.19 -10.95
N ALA A 127 -6.09 -3.96 -10.66
CA ALA A 127 -6.19 -5.42 -10.51
C ALA A 127 -7.17 -5.84 -9.40
N LEU A 128 -7.20 -5.12 -8.29
CA LEU A 128 -8.20 -5.32 -7.23
C LEU A 128 -9.63 -5.10 -7.77
N ARG A 129 -9.89 -4.01 -8.52
CA ARG A 129 -11.22 -3.74 -9.11
C ARG A 129 -11.63 -4.80 -10.12
N ASP A 130 -10.69 -5.23 -10.97
CA ASP A 130 -10.94 -6.25 -11.98
C ASP A 130 -11.31 -7.61 -11.36
N ALA A 131 -10.79 -7.88 -10.15
CA ALA A 131 -11.18 -9.03 -9.32
C ALA A 131 -12.49 -8.83 -8.52
N GLY A 132 -13.17 -7.69 -8.69
CA GLY A 132 -14.45 -7.39 -8.01
C GLY A 132 -14.29 -6.83 -6.60
N VAL A 133 -13.09 -6.48 -6.18
CA VAL A 133 -12.84 -5.86 -4.86
C VAL A 133 -13.26 -4.39 -4.90
N SER A 134 -13.93 -3.91 -3.85
CA SER A 134 -14.24 -2.49 -3.69
C SER A 134 -12.97 -1.68 -3.42
N VAL A 135 -12.66 -0.70 -4.28
CA VAL A 135 -11.41 0.07 -4.21
C VAL A 135 -11.67 1.56 -4.34
N VAL A 136 -11.18 2.32 -3.38
CA VAL A 136 -10.95 3.76 -3.52
C VAL A 136 -9.48 3.97 -3.87
N HIS A 137 -9.19 4.57 -5.02
CA HIS A 137 -7.84 4.98 -5.42
C HIS A 137 -7.81 6.50 -5.51
N ARG A 138 -6.82 7.12 -4.87
CA ARG A 138 -6.51 8.55 -4.93
C ARG A 138 -5.09 8.73 -5.42
N ASP A 139 -4.92 9.45 -6.53
CA ASP A 139 -3.63 9.95 -6.99
C ASP A 139 -3.53 11.44 -6.64
N TYR A 140 -2.56 11.79 -5.80
CA TYR A 140 -2.45 13.15 -5.26
C TYR A 140 -1.51 14.00 -6.11
N ALA A 141 -2.10 14.94 -6.84
CA ALA A 141 -1.38 15.90 -7.67
C ALA A 141 -0.41 16.76 -6.82
N GLY A 142 0.79 16.98 -7.33
CA GLY A 142 1.83 17.75 -6.66
C GLY A 142 2.54 17.03 -5.51
N MET A 143 2.12 15.82 -5.17
CA MET A 143 2.75 15.05 -4.08
C MET A 143 3.92 14.22 -4.57
N ILE A 144 4.85 13.99 -3.63
CA ILE A 144 6.00 13.11 -3.78
C ILE A 144 5.86 11.90 -2.85
N HIS A 145 6.69 10.88 -3.04
CA HIS A 145 6.78 9.77 -2.10
C HIS A 145 7.02 10.27 -0.67
N GLY A 146 6.38 9.65 0.32
CA GLY A 146 6.51 10.05 1.73
C GLY A 146 5.65 11.25 2.15
N PHE A 147 4.72 11.75 1.31
CA PHE A 147 3.91 12.92 1.63
C PHE A 147 3.09 12.78 2.92
N MET A 148 2.77 11.56 3.33
CA MET A 148 2.01 11.30 4.57
C MET A 148 2.71 11.85 5.84
N ASP A 149 4.05 11.88 5.83
CA ASP A 149 4.87 12.35 6.94
C ASP A 149 5.31 13.82 6.79
N MET A 150 4.83 14.51 5.74
CA MET A 150 5.22 15.88 5.43
C MET A 150 4.19 16.94 5.88
N ASP A 151 3.24 16.56 6.71
CA ASP A 151 2.15 17.42 7.18
C ASP A 151 2.61 18.67 7.94
N MET A 152 3.74 18.57 8.63
CA MET A 152 4.32 19.69 9.39
C MET A 152 5.03 20.73 8.50
N ILE A 153 5.38 20.36 7.26
CA ILE A 153 6.15 21.22 6.35
C ILE A 153 5.39 21.58 5.07
N SER A 154 4.26 20.90 4.79
CA SER A 154 3.46 21.14 3.58
C SER A 154 1.96 21.10 3.90
N VAL A 155 1.29 22.23 3.65
CA VAL A 155 -0.18 22.32 3.78
C VAL A 155 -0.88 21.39 2.79
N ALA A 156 -0.32 21.24 1.59
CA ALA A 156 -0.86 20.35 0.56
C ALA A 156 -0.71 18.87 0.97
N ALA A 157 0.44 18.49 1.53
CA ALA A 157 0.66 17.14 2.04
C ALA A 157 -0.28 16.82 3.22
N LYS A 158 -0.49 17.80 4.11
CA LYS A 158 -1.48 17.67 5.18
C LYS A 158 -2.89 17.44 4.64
N ALA A 159 -3.30 18.19 3.62
CA ALA A 159 -4.62 18.04 3.02
C ALA A 159 -4.77 16.66 2.34
N ALA A 160 -3.76 16.20 1.61
CA ALA A 160 -3.74 14.88 0.97
C ALA A 160 -3.80 13.74 2.02
N ARG A 161 -3.04 13.85 3.10
CA ARG A 161 -3.09 12.91 4.23
C ARG A 161 -4.48 12.86 4.86
N ASP A 162 -5.03 14.01 5.19
CA ASP A 162 -6.33 14.11 5.86
C ASP A 162 -7.46 13.55 4.97
N ASP A 163 -7.40 13.76 3.65
CA ASP A 163 -8.32 13.15 2.68
C ASP A 163 -8.16 11.63 2.63
N GLY A 164 -6.93 11.11 2.54
CA GLY A 164 -6.67 9.67 2.54
C GLY A 164 -7.17 8.97 3.80
N ILE A 165 -6.97 9.58 4.98
CA ILE A 165 -7.50 9.07 6.26
C ILE A 165 -9.03 9.13 6.29
N ALA A 166 -9.63 10.18 5.70
CA ALA A 166 -11.09 10.28 5.60
C ALA A 166 -11.67 9.17 4.70
N GLU A 167 -11.02 8.83 3.59
CA GLU A 167 -11.44 7.70 2.74
C GLU A 167 -11.39 6.36 3.49
N LEU A 168 -10.33 6.10 4.25
CA LEU A 168 -10.27 4.91 5.11
C LEU A 168 -11.42 4.92 6.15
N SER A 169 -11.66 6.05 6.79
CA SER A 169 -12.72 6.19 7.79
C SER A 169 -14.11 5.92 7.20
N LYS A 170 -14.38 6.42 5.99
CA LYS A 170 -15.61 6.14 5.24
C LYS A 170 -15.74 4.65 4.95
N LEU A 171 -14.67 4.02 4.45
CA LEU A 171 -14.66 2.59 4.17
C LEU A 171 -14.99 1.79 5.43
N LEU A 172 -14.29 2.01 6.52
CA LEU A 172 -14.51 1.28 7.78
C LEU A 172 -15.92 1.50 8.36
N ALA A 173 -16.53 2.65 8.10
CA ALA A 173 -17.91 2.93 8.54
C ALA A 173 -18.95 2.06 7.79
N THR A 174 -18.66 1.61 6.56
CA THR A 174 -19.55 0.72 5.78
C THR A 174 -19.50 -0.73 6.23
N LEU A 175 -18.52 -1.11 7.05
CA LEU A 175 -18.27 -2.49 7.49
C LEU A 175 -18.83 -2.78 8.90
N ARG A 176 -19.49 -1.79 9.52
CA ARG A 176 -20.08 -1.89 10.87
C ARG A 176 -21.56 -2.28 10.85
#